data_897447ffe513c2191425e6e2923eee41
#
_entry.id   897447ffe513c2191425e6e2923eee41
#
_cell.length_a   1.000
_cell.length_b   1.000
_cell.length_c   1.000
_cell.angle_alpha   90.00
_cell.angle_beta   90.00
_cell.angle_gamma   90.00
#
_symmetry.space_group_name_H-M   'P 1'
#
loop_
_entity.id
_entity.type
_entity.pdbx_description
1 polymer ?
#
loop_
_entity_poly.entity_id
_entity_poly.type
_entity_poly.pdbx_seq_one_letter_code
_entity_poly.pdbx_strand_id
1 'polypeptide(L)'
;FSKIFTNKVDYTMSSITGIHGLEPTLKIIKYSKRIAIANKESIICGWNLINKELKKNNTDFIPVDSEHFSLWYGIQNLDINKIEKIFLTASGGPFKNLPLDKFKNITIAQALKHPNWKMGKKISIDSATMINKIYEVIEAKNIFNCSYKKIEILIHPNSYVHAILKFDTGLTKIIVHDTIMRVPIFNTLYSNDNKKLKSKKIDIDKLNNLDLKKMNIKRYPMIRLLNLLPSKHSLFETVIVSANDTLVQLFLENKIKFTDIQKKLFNI
;
A
#
# COMPACT_ATOMS: atom_id res chain seq x y z
N PHE A 1 2.63 3.30 27.60
CA PHE A 1 1.25 3.70 27.31
C PHE A 1 0.35 3.66 28.57
N SER A 2 0.47 2.65 29.45
CA SER A 2 -0.35 2.54 30.68
C SER A 2 -0.25 3.73 31.63
N LYS A 3 0.85 4.48 31.62
CA LYS A 3 1.00 5.73 32.40
C LYS A 3 0.28 6.93 31.77
N ILE A 4 -0.11 6.84 30.49
CA ILE A 4 -0.68 7.95 29.71
C ILE A 4 -2.18 7.74 29.51
N PHE A 5 -2.58 6.49 29.21
CA PHE A 5 -3.96 6.16 28.86
C PHE A 5 -4.63 5.37 30.01
N THR A 6 -5.59 5.98 30.66
CA THR A 6 -6.46 5.34 31.67
C THR A 6 -7.69 4.71 31.02
N ASN A 7 -8.16 5.28 29.89
CA ASN A 7 -9.33 4.83 29.14
C ASN A 7 -8.97 4.73 27.65
N LYS A 8 -9.83 4.05 26.87
CA LYS A 8 -9.70 4.04 25.43
C LYS A 8 -9.99 5.43 24.84
N VAL A 9 -9.12 5.88 23.93
CA VAL A 9 -9.37 7.05 23.09
C VAL A 9 -10.26 6.63 21.91
N ASP A 10 -11.03 7.57 21.37
CA ASP A 10 -11.98 7.28 20.29
C ASP A 10 -11.27 6.90 18.99
N TYR A 11 -10.12 7.50 18.71
CA TYR A 11 -9.38 7.30 17.48
C TYR A 11 -7.87 7.40 17.70
N THR A 12 -7.13 6.48 17.08
CA THR A 12 -5.65 6.48 17.04
C THR A 12 -5.19 6.39 15.60
N MET A 13 -4.22 7.23 15.19
CA MET A 13 -3.49 7.10 13.94
C MET A 13 -2.11 6.49 14.22
N SER A 14 -1.84 5.28 13.72
CA SER A 14 -0.51 4.66 13.75
C SER A 14 0.23 4.96 12.46
N SER A 15 1.25 5.85 12.53
CA SER A 15 2.00 6.35 11.37
C SER A 15 3.52 6.35 11.57
N ILE A 16 4.03 5.62 12.55
CA ILE A 16 5.47 5.42 12.72
C ILE A 16 5.98 4.58 11.56
N THR A 17 6.95 5.09 10.81
CA THR A 17 7.45 4.46 9.58
C THR A 17 8.33 3.24 9.85
N GLY A 18 8.32 2.28 8.91
CA GLY A 18 9.14 1.08 8.96
C GLY A 18 8.70 0.07 10.03
N ILE A 19 9.46 -1.00 10.21
CA ILE A 19 9.15 -2.07 11.16
C ILE A 19 9.09 -1.59 12.63
N HIS A 20 9.75 -0.48 12.95
CA HIS A 20 9.72 0.11 14.29
C HIS A 20 8.31 0.57 14.71
N GLY A 21 7.37 0.74 13.77
CA GLY A 21 5.98 1.04 14.06
C GLY A 21 5.17 -0.15 14.59
N LEU A 22 5.62 -1.39 14.42
CA LEU A 22 4.87 -2.59 14.78
C LEU A 22 4.60 -2.69 16.29
N GLU A 23 5.64 -2.59 17.10
CA GLU A 23 5.51 -2.70 18.56
C GLU A 23 4.62 -1.59 19.16
N PRO A 24 4.82 -0.29 18.83
CA PRO A 24 3.89 0.75 19.26
C PRO A 24 2.46 0.53 18.80
N THR A 25 2.25 0.04 17.58
CA THR A 25 0.92 -0.28 17.05
C THR A 25 0.25 -1.36 17.90
N LEU A 26 0.94 -2.46 18.19
CA LEU A 26 0.41 -3.53 19.04
C LEU A 26 0.05 -3.03 20.45
N LYS A 27 0.91 -2.17 21.02
CA LYS A 27 0.70 -1.64 22.38
C LYS A 27 -0.46 -0.65 22.47
N ILE A 28 -0.74 0.14 21.42
CA ILE A 28 -1.78 1.17 21.46
C ILE A 28 -3.18 0.62 21.16
N ILE A 29 -3.31 -0.53 20.50
CA ILE A 29 -4.60 -1.13 20.13
C ILE A 29 -5.53 -1.25 21.35
N LYS A 30 -5.03 -1.72 22.48
CA LYS A 30 -5.86 -1.90 23.70
C LYS A 30 -6.41 -0.59 24.29
N TYR A 31 -5.81 0.55 23.91
CA TYR A 31 -6.23 1.88 24.35
C TYR A 31 -7.02 2.64 23.29
N SER A 32 -7.40 1.98 22.18
CA SER A 32 -8.11 2.60 21.07
C SER A 32 -9.47 1.97 20.89
N LYS A 33 -10.52 2.78 20.68
CA LYS A 33 -11.81 2.28 20.17
C LYS A 33 -11.68 1.97 18.69
N ARG A 34 -11.00 2.85 17.95
CA ARG A 34 -10.68 2.70 16.53
C ARG A 34 -9.23 3.02 16.26
N ILE A 35 -8.57 2.22 15.43
CA ILE A 35 -7.19 2.47 14.99
C ILE A 35 -7.10 2.53 13.47
N ALA A 36 -6.52 3.60 12.97
CA ALA A 36 -6.13 3.74 11.57
C ALA A 36 -4.63 3.46 11.43
N ILE A 37 -4.24 2.49 10.61
CA ILE A 37 -2.84 2.10 10.44
C ILE A 37 -2.37 2.55 9.05
N ALA A 38 -1.42 3.49 9.05
CA ALA A 38 -0.75 4.00 7.84
C ALA A 38 0.59 3.30 7.57
N ASN A 39 1.10 2.54 8.54
CA ASN A 39 2.37 1.82 8.45
C ASN A 39 2.16 0.45 7.80
N LYS A 40 2.51 0.34 6.53
CA LYS A 40 2.36 -0.93 5.77
C LYS A 40 3.30 -2.03 6.26
N GLU A 41 4.52 -1.69 6.70
CA GLU A 41 5.48 -2.67 7.20
C GLU A 41 4.94 -3.40 8.43
N SER A 42 4.22 -2.70 9.31
CA SER A 42 3.56 -3.33 10.46
C SER A 42 2.47 -4.32 10.03
N ILE A 43 1.69 -3.99 9.00
CA ILE A 43 0.65 -4.88 8.46
C ILE A 43 1.28 -6.09 7.77
N ILE A 44 2.34 -5.89 7.00
CA ILE A 44 3.02 -6.97 6.28
C ILE A 44 3.68 -7.94 7.26
N CYS A 45 4.46 -7.42 8.21
CA CYS A 45 5.28 -8.24 9.10
C CYS A 45 4.52 -8.78 10.32
N GLY A 46 3.47 -8.10 10.77
CA GLY A 46 2.82 -8.38 12.06
C GLY A 46 1.30 -8.56 12.01
N TRP A 47 0.69 -8.76 10.84
CA TRP A 47 -0.78 -8.79 10.73
C TRP A 47 -1.46 -9.78 11.66
N ASN A 48 -0.92 -10.97 11.82
CA ASN A 48 -1.50 -11.98 12.72
C ASN A 48 -1.55 -11.48 14.17
N LEU A 49 -0.49 -10.80 14.61
CA LEU A 49 -0.42 -10.22 15.95
C LEU A 49 -1.39 -9.05 16.09
N ILE A 50 -1.39 -8.15 15.08
CA ILE A 50 -2.30 -6.99 15.03
C ILE A 50 -3.76 -7.46 15.06
N ASN A 51 -4.15 -8.39 14.18
CA ASN A 51 -5.52 -8.90 14.09
C ASN A 51 -5.97 -9.60 15.39
N LYS A 52 -5.06 -10.34 16.04
CA LYS A 52 -5.32 -10.95 17.35
C LYS A 52 -5.59 -9.88 18.42
N GLU A 53 -4.77 -8.83 18.48
CA GLU A 53 -4.96 -7.75 19.46
C GLU A 53 -6.20 -6.90 19.15
N LEU A 54 -6.52 -6.64 17.88
CA LEU A 54 -7.76 -5.96 17.48
C LEU A 54 -8.99 -6.70 17.97
N LYS A 55 -9.07 -8.01 17.72
CA LYS A 55 -10.18 -8.87 18.17
C LYS A 55 -10.27 -8.94 19.68
N LYS A 56 -9.14 -9.19 20.37
CA LYS A 56 -9.07 -9.29 21.84
C LYS A 56 -9.57 -8.02 22.53
N ASN A 57 -9.28 -6.86 21.95
CA ASN A 57 -9.60 -5.58 22.56
C ASN A 57 -10.87 -4.93 21.98
N ASN A 58 -11.59 -5.59 21.07
CA ASN A 58 -12.74 -5.01 20.35
C ASN A 58 -12.41 -3.61 19.82
N THR A 59 -11.34 -3.53 19.02
CA THR A 59 -10.85 -2.28 18.42
C THR A 59 -11.09 -2.33 16.91
N ASP A 60 -11.79 -1.33 16.38
CA ASP A 60 -12.05 -1.21 14.95
C ASP A 60 -10.77 -0.83 14.22
N PHE A 61 -10.52 -1.47 13.07
CA PHE A 61 -9.38 -1.18 12.22
C PHE A 61 -9.81 -0.51 10.91
N ILE A 62 -9.07 0.52 10.49
CA ILE A 62 -9.23 1.15 9.19
C ILE A 62 -7.86 1.27 8.50
N PRO A 63 -7.70 0.82 7.25
CA PRO A 63 -6.49 1.05 6.48
C PRO A 63 -6.41 2.50 6.00
N VAL A 64 -5.19 3.05 5.94
CA VAL A 64 -4.94 4.45 5.52
C VAL A 64 -4.28 4.54 4.15
N ASP A 65 -3.48 3.53 3.78
CA ASP A 65 -2.87 3.50 2.44
C ASP A 65 -3.95 3.65 1.37
N SER A 66 -3.72 4.51 0.37
CA SER A 66 -4.78 5.01 -0.52
C SER A 66 -5.52 3.91 -1.27
N GLU A 67 -4.83 2.86 -1.68
CA GLU A 67 -5.40 1.71 -2.34
C GLU A 67 -6.25 0.86 -1.38
N HIS A 68 -5.73 0.61 -0.18
CA HIS A 68 -6.42 -0.20 0.84
C HIS A 68 -7.59 0.54 1.46
N PHE A 69 -7.45 1.85 1.69
CA PHE A 69 -8.58 2.70 2.07
C PHE A 69 -9.68 2.65 1.00
N SER A 70 -9.33 2.75 -0.27
CA SER A 70 -10.28 2.69 -1.38
C SER A 70 -10.97 1.33 -1.46
N LEU A 71 -10.23 0.23 -1.28
CA LEU A 71 -10.81 -1.12 -1.17
C LEU A 71 -11.76 -1.22 0.02
N TRP A 72 -11.32 -0.82 1.20
CA TRP A 72 -12.14 -0.83 2.42
C TRP A 72 -13.43 -0.05 2.23
N TYR A 73 -13.35 1.16 1.70
CA TYR A 73 -14.52 1.99 1.40
C TYR A 73 -15.43 1.34 0.35
N GLY A 74 -14.85 0.75 -0.67
CA GLY A 74 -15.59 0.09 -1.75
C GLY A 74 -16.29 -1.20 -1.34
N ILE A 75 -15.80 -1.88 -0.29
CA ILE A 75 -16.33 -3.17 0.22
C ILE A 75 -17.35 -2.96 1.36
N GLN A 76 -17.47 -1.75 1.93
CA GLN A 76 -18.42 -1.53 3.03
C GLN A 76 -19.81 -2.08 2.71
N ASN A 77 -20.35 -2.86 3.65
CA ASN A 77 -21.66 -3.53 3.55
C ASN A 77 -21.74 -4.58 2.41
N LEU A 78 -20.61 -5.07 1.91
CA LEU A 78 -20.54 -6.11 0.89
C LEU A 78 -19.80 -7.35 1.41
N ASP A 79 -20.18 -8.52 0.94
CA ASP A 79 -19.45 -9.75 1.18
C ASP A 79 -18.22 -9.81 0.27
N ILE A 80 -17.02 -9.89 0.86
CA ILE A 80 -15.74 -10.04 0.15
C ILE A 80 -15.70 -11.30 -0.73
N ASN A 81 -16.47 -12.33 -0.40
CA ASN A 81 -16.53 -13.54 -1.20
C ASN A 81 -17.15 -13.32 -2.58
N LYS A 82 -18.04 -12.33 -2.73
CA LYS A 82 -18.64 -11.93 -4.01
C LYS A 82 -17.68 -11.15 -4.92
N ILE A 83 -16.47 -10.85 -4.47
CA ILE A 83 -15.46 -10.19 -5.29
C ILE A 83 -14.71 -11.26 -6.08
N GLU A 84 -14.84 -11.21 -7.40
CA GLU A 84 -14.10 -12.06 -8.34
C GLU A 84 -12.64 -11.62 -8.42
N LYS A 85 -12.40 -10.30 -8.64
CA LYS A 85 -11.07 -9.71 -8.80
C LYS A 85 -10.94 -8.35 -8.13
N ILE A 86 -9.76 -8.10 -7.62
CA ILE A 86 -9.29 -6.82 -7.08
C ILE A 86 -8.16 -6.32 -7.96
N PHE A 87 -8.25 -5.09 -8.45
CA PHE A 87 -7.16 -4.46 -9.16
C PHE A 87 -6.61 -3.31 -8.33
N LEU A 88 -5.33 -3.40 -7.98
CA LEU A 88 -4.55 -2.31 -7.40
C LEU A 88 -3.86 -1.54 -8.52
N THR A 89 -3.90 -0.22 -8.47
CA THR A 89 -3.28 0.58 -9.51
C THR A 89 -1.90 1.08 -9.08
N ALA A 90 -1.01 1.27 -10.05
CA ALA A 90 0.32 1.81 -9.86
C ALA A 90 0.61 2.88 -10.89
N SER A 91 1.25 3.99 -10.48
CA SER A 91 1.63 5.07 -11.43
C SER A 91 2.64 4.63 -12.50
N GLY A 92 3.35 3.52 -12.25
CA GLY A 92 4.50 3.09 -13.04
C GLY A 92 5.82 3.75 -12.61
N GLY A 93 5.77 4.64 -11.61
CA GLY A 93 6.96 5.31 -11.08
C GLY A 93 7.64 6.25 -12.08
N PRO A 94 8.83 6.77 -11.73
CA PRO A 94 9.56 7.75 -12.56
C PRO A 94 10.10 7.15 -13.86
N PHE A 95 10.23 5.83 -13.96
CA PHE A 95 10.90 5.15 -15.07
C PHE A 95 9.96 4.47 -16.06
N LYS A 96 8.67 4.79 -16.03
CA LYS A 96 7.67 4.17 -16.91
C LYS A 96 7.97 4.31 -18.41
N ASN A 97 8.66 5.36 -18.81
CA ASN A 97 9.02 5.65 -20.21
C ASN A 97 10.54 5.57 -20.47
N LEU A 98 11.37 5.28 -19.44
CA LEU A 98 12.82 5.21 -19.61
C LEU A 98 13.18 3.96 -20.43
N PRO A 99 14.03 4.05 -21.48
CA PRO A 99 14.56 2.88 -22.19
C PRO A 99 15.24 1.89 -21.23
N LEU A 100 15.03 0.58 -21.43
CA LEU A 100 15.51 -0.44 -20.49
C LEU A 100 17.03 -0.50 -20.34
N ASP A 101 17.78 -0.23 -21.41
CA ASP A 101 19.23 -0.12 -21.42
C ASP A 101 19.76 1.01 -20.51
N LYS A 102 18.95 2.03 -20.26
CA LYS A 102 19.29 3.16 -19.38
C LYS A 102 19.15 2.85 -17.88
N PHE A 103 18.50 1.74 -17.49
CA PHE A 103 18.27 1.41 -16.07
C PHE A 103 19.56 1.25 -15.26
N LYS A 104 20.66 0.82 -15.90
CA LYS A 104 21.97 0.69 -15.26
C LYS A 104 22.58 2.00 -14.77
N ASN A 105 22.11 3.12 -15.32
CA ASN A 105 22.62 4.48 -15.05
C ASN A 105 21.65 5.34 -14.22
N ILE A 106 20.61 4.76 -13.63
CA ILE A 106 19.65 5.49 -12.79
C ILE A 106 20.37 6.06 -11.58
N THR A 107 20.21 7.37 -11.38
CA THR A 107 20.73 8.10 -10.22
C THR A 107 19.70 8.17 -9.09
N ILE A 108 20.16 8.43 -7.86
CA ILE A 108 19.29 8.65 -6.71
C ILE A 108 18.30 9.80 -7.00
N ALA A 109 18.79 10.91 -7.52
CA ALA A 109 17.96 12.08 -7.84
C ALA A 109 16.82 11.76 -8.83
N GLN A 110 17.08 10.90 -9.82
CA GLN A 110 16.05 10.42 -10.74
C GLN A 110 15.04 9.50 -10.06
N ALA A 111 15.52 8.58 -9.22
CA ALA A 111 14.67 7.61 -8.54
C ALA A 111 13.75 8.25 -7.48
N LEU A 112 14.14 9.39 -6.92
CA LEU A 112 13.34 10.16 -5.95
C LEU A 112 12.25 11.03 -6.59
N LYS A 113 12.24 11.22 -7.93
CA LYS A 113 11.25 12.02 -8.65
C LYS A 113 9.99 11.22 -8.96
N HIS A 114 9.12 11.04 -7.96
CA HIS A 114 7.83 10.40 -8.22
C HIS A 114 6.91 11.34 -9.06
N PRO A 115 6.21 10.82 -10.10
CA PRO A 115 5.43 11.65 -11.02
C PRO A 115 4.23 12.36 -10.38
N ASN A 116 3.57 11.74 -9.39
CA ASN A 116 2.28 12.21 -8.88
C ASN A 116 2.27 12.51 -7.37
N TRP A 117 3.14 11.83 -6.59
CA TRP A 117 3.14 11.92 -5.13
C TRP A 117 4.39 12.61 -4.60
N LYS A 118 4.22 13.43 -3.56
CA LYS A 118 5.34 13.89 -2.73
C LYS A 118 5.49 12.94 -1.54
N MET A 119 6.56 12.18 -1.51
CA MET A 119 6.77 11.10 -0.54
C MET A 119 8.17 11.14 0.07
N GLY A 120 8.36 10.39 1.16
CA GLY A 120 9.68 10.16 1.74
C GLY A 120 10.63 9.41 0.79
N LYS A 121 11.94 9.47 1.06
CA LYS A 121 12.97 8.88 0.20
C LYS A 121 12.75 7.38 0.00
N LYS A 122 12.57 6.61 1.08
CA LYS A 122 12.40 5.15 1.03
C LYS A 122 11.23 4.75 0.13
N ILE A 123 10.03 5.23 0.39
CA ILE A 123 8.84 4.88 -0.37
C ILE A 123 8.91 5.35 -1.84
N SER A 124 9.66 6.42 -2.14
CA SER A 124 9.92 6.85 -3.53
C SER A 124 10.76 5.81 -4.28
N ILE A 125 11.80 5.25 -3.65
CA ILE A 125 12.60 4.16 -4.23
C ILE A 125 11.73 2.89 -4.36
N ASP A 126 10.93 2.56 -3.35
CA ASP A 126 10.03 1.41 -3.38
C ASP A 126 9.02 1.51 -4.53
N SER A 127 8.51 2.72 -4.81
CA SER A 127 7.67 2.97 -5.96
C SER A 127 8.43 2.82 -7.28
N ALA A 128 9.66 3.35 -7.36
CA ALA A 128 10.51 3.27 -8.56
C ALA A 128 10.90 1.83 -8.92
N THR A 129 11.11 0.97 -7.92
CA THR A 129 11.41 -0.47 -8.08
C THR A 129 10.16 -1.33 -8.24
N MET A 130 8.97 -0.80 -7.96
CA MET A 130 7.69 -1.51 -7.88
C MET A 130 7.53 -2.42 -6.65
N ILE A 131 8.48 -2.45 -5.70
CA ILE A 131 8.34 -3.23 -4.46
C ILE A 131 7.17 -2.71 -3.60
N ASN A 132 6.90 -1.40 -3.64
CA ASN A 132 5.74 -0.82 -2.95
C ASN A 132 4.44 -1.53 -3.35
N LYS A 133 4.28 -1.86 -4.63
CA LYS A 133 3.06 -2.53 -5.11
C LYS A 133 2.99 -4.00 -4.66
N ILE A 134 4.14 -4.66 -4.47
CA ILE A 134 4.18 -6.00 -3.86
C ILE A 134 3.74 -5.92 -2.41
N TYR A 135 4.22 -4.92 -1.67
CA TYR A 135 3.79 -4.67 -0.29
C TYR A 135 2.27 -4.46 -0.21
N GLU A 136 1.73 -3.69 -1.11
CA GLU A 136 0.29 -3.44 -1.17
C GLU A 136 -0.52 -4.71 -1.52
N VAL A 137 -0.01 -5.60 -2.35
CA VAL A 137 -0.64 -6.91 -2.60
C VAL A 137 -0.64 -7.76 -1.33
N ILE A 138 0.44 -7.76 -0.56
CA ILE A 138 0.53 -8.47 0.73
C ILE A 138 -0.44 -7.85 1.75
N GLU A 139 -0.49 -6.52 1.85
CA GLU A 139 -1.45 -5.81 2.71
C GLU A 139 -2.89 -6.17 2.34
N ALA A 140 -3.25 -6.10 1.06
CA ALA A 140 -4.60 -6.43 0.60
C ALA A 140 -4.99 -7.86 0.98
N LYS A 141 -4.10 -8.83 0.75
CA LYS A 141 -4.31 -10.23 1.18
C LYS A 141 -4.54 -10.32 2.68
N ASN A 142 -3.72 -9.65 3.48
CA ASN A 142 -3.79 -9.69 4.94
C ASN A 142 -5.06 -9.00 5.46
N ILE A 143 -5.31 -7.76 5.07
CA ILE A 143 -6.43 -6.94 5.55
C ILE A 143 -7.78 -7.55 5.16
N PHE A 144 -7.92 -7.94 3.89
CA PHE A 144 -9.20 -8.41 3.34
C PHE A 144 -9.33 -9.93 3.34
N ASN A 145 -8.35 -10.65 3.89
CA ASN A 145 -8.34 -12.12 3.97
C ASN A 145 -8.70 -12.79 2.63
N CYS A 146 -8.12 -12.31 1.54
CA CYS A 146 -8.36 -12.82 0.19
C CYS A 146 -7.13 -13.54 -0.38
N SER A 147 -7.33 -14.36 -1.41
CA SER A 147 -6.22 -15.03 -2.09
C SER A 147 -5.44 -14.05 -2.98
N TYR A 148 -4.11 -14.21 -3.06
CA TYR A 148 -3.27 -13.51 -4.03
C TYR A 148 -3.78 -13.66 -5.48
N LYS A 149 -4.40 -14.80 -5.82
CA LYS A 149 -4.98 -15.05 -7.16
C LYS A 149 -6.12 -14.10 -7.52
N LYS A 150 -6.76 -13.48 -6.53
CA LYS A 150 -7.81 -12.48 -6.74
C LYS A 150 -7.25 -11.08 -7.00
N ILE A 151 -5.96 -10.83 -6.71
CA ILE A 151 -5.36 -9.49 -6.77
C ILE A 151 -4.51 -9.37 -8.03
N GLU A 152 -4.78 -8.34 -8.82
CA GLU A 152 -4.02 -7.98 -10.02
C GLU A 152 -3.53 -6.54 -9.93
N ILE A 153 -2.43 -6.23 -10.63
CA ILE A 153 -1.85 -4.89 -10.68
C ILE A 153 -2.05 -4.31 -12.07
N LEU A 154 -2.57 -3.08 -12.12
CA LEU A 154 -2.67 -2.30 -13.35
C LEU A 154 -1.80 -1.05 -13.26
N ILE A 155 -1.15 -0.69 -14.36
CA ILE A 155 -0.49 0.61 -14.49
C ILE A 155 -1.54 1.66 -14.82
N HIS A 156 -1.58 2.71 -14.00
CA HIS A 156 -2.44 3.89 -14.16
C HIS A 156 -1.62 5.17 -13.94
N PRO A 157 -1.05 5.75 -15.02
CA PRO A 157 -0.09 6.86 -14.90
C PRO A 157 -0.59 8.07 -14.13
N ASN A 158 -1.89 8.34 -14.20
CA ASN A 158 -2.50 9.53 -13.56
C ASN A 158 -2.76 9.33 -12.05
N SER A 159 -2.67 8.08 -11.53
CA SER A 159 -2.92 7.74 -10.12
C SER A 159 -4.26 8.26 -9.57
N TYR A 160 -5.27 8.43 -10.41
CA TYR A 160 -6.59 8.93 -10.03
C TYR A 160 -7.51 7.79 -9.59
N VAL A 161 -7.41 6.63 -10.24
CA VAL A 161 -8.02 5.37 -9.78
C VAL A 161 -7.09 4.73 -8.76
N HIS A 162 -7.59 4.36 -7.60
CA HIS A 162 -6.82 3.70 -6.54
C HIS A 162 -7.13 2.22 -6.43
N ALA A 163 -8.39 1.83 -6.64
CA ALA A 163 -8.81 0.44 -6.62
C ALA A 163 -9.96 0.19 -7.59
N ILE A 164 -10.01 -1.03 -8.14
CA ILE A 164 -11.13 -1.53 -8.94
C ILE A 164 -11.55 -2.87 -8.35
N LEU A 165 -12.85 -3.03 -8.12
CA LEU A 165 -13.47 -4.24 -7.62
C LEU A 165 -14.37 -4.82 -8.73
N LYS A 166 -14.07 -6.03 -9.19
CA LYS A 166 -14.95 -6.79 -10.09
C LYS A 166 -15.69 -7.84 -9.29
N PHE A 167 -17.00 -7.86 -9.41
CA PHE A 167 -17.88 -8.78 -8.70
C PHE A 167 -18.25 -9.97 -9.60
N ASP A 168 -18.57 -11.10 -8.97
CA ASP A 168 -19.06 -12.32 -9.62
C ASP A 168 -20.40 -12.11 -10.36
N THR A 169 -21.15 -11.07 -9.99
CA THR A 169 -22.37 -10.62 -10.68
C THR A 169 -22.11 -9.85 -11.98
N GLY A 170 -20.84 -9.64 -12.36
CA GLY A 170 -20.44 -8.86 -13.53
C GLY A 170 -20.33 -7.34 -13.28
N LEU A 171 -20.77 -6.83 -12.13
CA LEU A 171 -20.60 -5.42 -11.78
C LEU A 171 -19.13 -5.09 -11.53
N THR A 172 -18.75 -3.86 -11.84
CA THR A 172 -17.41 -3.31 -11.53
C THR A 172 -17.57 -2.00 -10.79
N LYS A 173 -16.86 -1.86 -9.66
CA LYS A 173 -16.78 -0.63 -8.89
C LYS A 173 -15.38 -0.04 -9.03
N ILE A 174 -15.28 1.22 -9.44
CA ILE A 174 -14.02 1.95 -9.57
C ILE A 174 -14.01 3.05 -8.51
N ILE A 175 -13.00 3.07 -7.66
CA ILE A 175 -12.83 4.09 -6.62
C ILE A 175 -11.75 5.06 -7.06
N VAL A 176 -12.14 6.32 -7.16
CA VAL A 176 -11.30 7.42 -7.59
C VAL A 176 -11.28 8.53 -6.55
N HIS A 177 -10.14 9.14 -6.36
CA HIS A 177 -10.01 10.40 -5.62
C HIS A 177 -8.70 11.12 -6.00
N ASP A 178 -8.58 12.39 -5.59
CA ASP A 178 -7.34 13.15 -5.79
C ASP A 178 -6.14 12.44 -5.16
N THR A 179 -4.98 12.57 -5.81
CA THR A 179 -3.69 11.97 -5.40
C THR A 179 -3.09 12.71 -4.20
N ILE A 180 -3.85 12.73 -3.09
CA ILE A 180 -3.49 13.35 -1.81
C ILE A 180 -3.96 12.50 -0.64
N MET A 181 -3.08 12.30 0.35
CA MET A 181 -3.40 11.51 1.54
C MET A 181 -4.48 12.15 2.43
N ARG A 182 -4.78 13.44 2.24
CA ARG A 182 -5.85 14.10 2.99
C ARG A 182 -7.21 13.44 2.80
N VAL A 183 -7.50 12.86 1.60
CA VAL A 183 -8.78 12.19 1.35
C VAL A 183 -8.94 10.93 2.19
N PRO A 184 -8.05 9.93 2.14
CA PRO A 184 -8.17 8.75 3.01
C PRO A 184 -8.09 9.12 4.50
N ILE A 185 -7.14 9.98 4.92
CA ILE A 185 -7.00 10.37 6.33
C ILE A 185 -8.28 11.03 6.85
N PHE A 186 -8.86 11.98 6.11
CA PHE A 186 -10.11 12.63 6.52
C PHE A 186 -11.24 11.61 6.70
N ASN A 187 -11.39 10.69 5.75
CA ASN A 187 -12.47 9.73 5.80
C ASN A 187 -12.26 8.63 6.86
N THR A 188 -11.03 8.30 7.23
CA THR A 188 -10.78 7.42 8.39
C THR A 188 -11.14 8.11 9.71
N LEU A 189 -10.89 9.42 9.81
CA LEU A 189 -11.11 10.21 11.01
C LEU A 189 -12.60 10.52 11.23
N TYR A 190 -13.33 10.85 10.16
CA TYR A 190 -14.70 11.33 10.18
C TYR A 190 -15.71 10.39 9.52
N SER A 191 -15.42 9.07 9.50
CA SER A 191 -16.27 8.07 8.84
C SER A 191 -17.73 8.05 9.31
N ASN A 192 -17.99 8.48 10.55
CA ASN A 192 -19.31 8.50 11.18
C ASN A 192 -19.79 9.94 11.49
N ASP A 193 -19.16 10.94 10.90
CA ASP A 193 -19.43 12.36 11.17
C ASP A 193 -19.95 13.05 9.91
N ASN A 194 -20.81 14.04 10.06
CA ASN A 194 -21.34 14.86 8.96
C ASN A 194 -20.35 15.93 8.46
N LYS A 195 -19.07 15.85 8.83
CA LYS A 195 -18.04 16.78 8.37
C LYS A 195 -17.80 16.63 6.88
N LYS A 196 -17.51 17.75 6.22
CA LYS A 196 -17.27 17.80 4.76
C LYS A 196 -15.81 18.13 4.47
N LEU A 197 -15.22 17.38 3.55
CA LEU A 197 -13.92 17.72 2.97
C LEU A 197 -14.15 18.59 1.72
N LYS A 198 -13.53 19.77 1.69
CA LYS A 198 -13.49 20.56 0.45
C LYS A 198 -12.55 19.86 -0.53
N SER A 199 -13.12 19.20 -1.52
CA SER A 199 -12.42 18.51 -2.61
C SER A 199 -12.42 19.37 -3.88
N LYS A 200 -11.58 19.01 -4.85
CA LYS A 200 -11.65 19.56 -6.20
C LYS A 200 -12.95 19.11 -6.89
N LYS A 201 -13.37 19.85 -7.92
CA LYS A 201 -14.43 19.39 -8.83
C LYS A 201 -13.97 18.10 -9.52
N ILE A 202 -14.92 17.27 -9.90
CA ILE A 202 -14.66 16.08 -10.71
C ILE A 202 -13.95 16.50 -12.00
N ASP A 203 -12.84 15.84 -12.28
CA ASP A 203 -12.04 16.05 -13.47
C ASP A 203 -12.53 15.06 -14.56
N ILE A 204 -13.39 15.55 -15.43
CA ILE A 204 -14.01 14.73 -16.49
C ILE A 204 -12.97 14.23 -17.48
N ASP A 205 -11.94 15.02 -17.78
CA ASP A 205 -10.88 14.62 -18.72
C ASP A 205 -10.08 13.43 -18.16
N LYS A 206 -9.81 13.42 -16.86
CA LYS A 206 -9.21 12.25 -16.20
C LYS A 206 -10.11 11.03 -16.20
N LEU A 207 -11.42 11.20 -15.99
CA LEU A 207 -12.38 10.09 -16.03
C LEU A 207 -12.51 9.52 -17.45
N ASN A 208 -12.52 10.37 -18.48
CA ASN A 208 -12.57 9.94 -19.87
C ASN A 208 -11.29 9.23 -20.32
N ASN A 209 -10.14 9.50 -19.67
CA ASN A 209 -8.84 8.93 -20.03
C ASN A 209 -8.18 8.28 -18.82
N LEU A 210 -8.73 7.17 -18.36
CA LEU A 210 -8.18 6.43 -17.23
C LEU A 210 -6.83 5.76 -17.53
N ASP A 211 -6.50 5.52 -18.80
CA ASP A 211 -5.21 4.95 -19.29
C ASP A 211 -4.73 3.76 -18.44
N LEU A 212 -5.61 2.76 -18.27
CA LEU A 212 -5.29 1.54 -17.52
C LEU A 212 -4.55 0.54 -18.42
N LYS A 213 -3.36 0.10 -17.99
CA LYS A 213 -2.51 -0.84 -18.75
C LYS A 213 -2.14 -2.05 -17.93
N LYS A 214 -1.95 -3.19 -18.59
CA LYS A 214 -1.40 -4.38 -17.96
C LYS A 214 0.05 -4.13 -17.50
N MET A 215 0.45 -4.81 -16.42
CA MET A 215 1.80 -4.77 -15.89
C MET A 215 2.81 -5.37 -16.87
N ASN A 216 3.88 -4.64 -17.17
CA ASN A 216 4.98 -5.12 -18.00
C ASN A 216 6.11 -5.69 -17.12
N ILE A 217 6.19 -7.02 -17.03
CA ILE A 217 7.16 -7.73 -16.18
C ILE A 217 8.62 -7.52 -16.65
N LYS A 218 8.87 -7.23 -17.92
CA LYS A 218 10.22 -6.91 -18.40
C LYS A 218 10.70 -5.57 -17.85
N ARG A 219 9.81 -4.62 -17.73
CA ARG A 219 10.10 -3.28 -17.16
C ARG A 219 10.16 -3.30 -15.63
N TYR A 220 9.27 -4.06 -15.00
CA TYR A 220 9.13 -4.15 -13.54
C TYR A 220 9.36 -5.59 -13.06
N PRO A 221 10.59 -6.10 -13.21
CA PRO A 221 10.86 -7.52 -12.93
C PRO A 221 10.70 -7.87 -11.45
N MET A 222 10.72 -6.89 -10.54
CA MET A 222 10.42 -7.07 -9.11
C MET A 222 9.07 -7.75 -8.87
N ILE A 223 8.09 -7.53 -9.74
CA ILE A 223 6.74 -8.14 -9.66
C ILE A 223 6.79 -9.68 -9.66
N ARG A 224 7.86 -10.29 -10.15
CA ARG A 224 8.04 -11.76 -10.07
C ARG A 224 8.06 -12.28 -8.64
N LEU A 225 8.39 -11.44 -7.64
CA LEU A 225 8.33 -11.82 -6.23
C LEU A 225 6.92 -12.27 -5.81
N LEU A 226 5.86 -11.78 -6.46
CA LEU A 226 4.49 -12.22 -6.18
C LEU A 226 4.31 -13.74 -6.37
N ASN A 227 5.06 -14.36 -7.28
CA ASN A 227 5.00 -15.79 -7.52
C ASN A 227 5.72 -16.61 -6.44
N LEU A 228 6.54 -15.96 -5.60
CA LEU A 228 7.29 -16.58 -4.51
C LEU A 228 6.58 -16.42 -3.17
N LEU A 229 5.56 -15.56 -3.10
CA LEU A 229 4.83 -15.30 -1.85
C LEU A 229 4.10 -16.57 -1.39
N PRO A 230 4.31 -16.99 -0.14
CA PRO A 230 3.64 -18.16 0.40
C PRO A 230 2.14 -17.89 0.58
N SER A 231 1.32 -18.90 0.32
CA SER A 231 -0.13 -18.81 0.51
C SER A 231 -0.52 -18.68 2.00
N LYS A 232 0.26 -19.31 2.88
CA LYS A 232 0.11 -19.20 4.32
C LYS A 232 1.01 -18.10 4.87
N HIS A 233 0.61 -17.53 5.99
CA HIS A 233 1.43 -16.53 6.67
C HIS A 233 2.79 -17.12 7.10
N SER A 234 3.87 -16.38 6.86
CA SER A 234 5.24 -16.81 7.14
C SER A 234 6.11 -15.60 7.51
N LEU A 235 7.38 -15.83 7.78
CA LEU A 235 8.37 -14.76 7.94
C LEU A 235 8.98 -14.31 6.59
N PHE A 236 8.60 -14.93 5.48
CA PHE A 236 9.12 -14.59 4.16
C PHE A 236 8.88 -13.13 3.80
N GLU A 237 7.67 -12.63 4.07
CA GLU A 237 7.29 -11.25 3.85
C GLU A 237 8.12 -10.29 4.71
N THR A 238 8.43 -10.68 5.96
CA THR A 238 9.30 -9.90 6.87
C THR A 238 10.74 -9.86 6.34
N VAL A 239 11.23 -10.96 5.79
CA VAL A 239 12.57 -11.02 5.16
C VAL A 239 12.63 -10.08 3.97
N ILE A 240 11.61 -10.07 3.09
CA ILE A 240 11.54 -9.14 1.96
C ILE A 240 11.58 -7.68 2.43
N VAL A 241 10.80 -7.32 3.45
CA VAL A 241 10.77 -5.96 3.99
C VAL A 241 12.15 -5.56 4.54
N SER A 242 12.74 -6.38 5.39
CA SER A 242 14.02 -6.09 6.02
C SER A 242 15.18 -5.99 5.02
N ALA A 243 15.21 -6.92 4.05
CA ALA A 243 16.21 -6.93 3.00
C ALA A 243 16.07 -5.70 2.09
N ASN A 244 14.84 -5.37 1.68
CA ASN A 244 14.60 -4.19 0.85
C ASN A 244 14.98 -2.89 1.58
N ASP A 245 14.65 -2.76 2.86
CA ASP A 245 15.02 -1.58 3.66
C ASP A 245 16.54 -1.38 3.66
N THR A 246 17.30 -2.46 3.86
CA THR A 246 18.77 -2.44 3.81
C THR A 246 19.28 -2.06 2.40
N LEU A 247 18.74 -2.66 1.36
CA LEU A 247 19.16 -2.41 -0.02
C LEU A 247 18.83 -0.97 -0.47
N VAL A 248 17.66 -0.45 -0.09
CA VAL A 248 17.30 0.94 -0.36
C VAL A 248 18.25 1.90 0.35
N GLN A 249 18.61 1.62 1.60
CA GLN A 249 19.57 2.42 2.34
C GLN A 249 20.96 2.42 1.65
N LEU A 250 21.45 1.24 1.27
CA LEU A 250 22.72 1.12 0.53
C LEU A 250 22.71 1.88 -0.80
N PHE A 251 21.58 1.88 -1.52
CA PHE A 251 21.42 2.67 -2.74
C PHE A 251 21.44 4.17 -2.44
N LEU A 252 20.72 4.63 -1.42
CA LEU A 252 20.71 6.05 -1.01
C LEU A 252 22.08 6.54 -0.53
N GLU A 253 22.94 5.63 -0.07
CA GLU A 253 24.34 5.90 0.31
C GLU A 253 25.34 5.75 -0.86
N ASN A 254 24.86 5.56 -2.09
CA ASN A 254 25.67 5.28 -3.29
C ASN A 254 26.58 4.02 -3.20
N LYS A 255 26.27 3.07 -2.32
CA LYS A 255 27.04 1.83 -2.14
C LYS A 255 26.66 0.74 -3.17
N ILE A 256 25.48 0.81 -3.74
CA ILE A 256 25.00 -0.09 -4.78
C ILE A 256 24.26 0.68 -5.88
N LYS A 257 24.11 0.08 -7.06
CA LYS A 257 23.33 0.64 -8.17
C LYS A 257 21.83 0.35 -8.00
N PHE A 258 20.97 1.14 -8.66
CA PHE A 258 19.53 0.93 -8.66
C PHE A 258 19.13 -0.50 -9.06
N THR A 259 19.77 -1.03 -10.10
CA THR A 259 19.53 -2.40 -10.59
C THR A 259 19.97 -3.49 -9.62
N ASP A 260 20.89 -3.18 -8.69
CA ASP A 260 21.38 -4.15 -7.71
C ASP A 260 20.38 -4.40 -6.60
N ILE A 261 19.48 -3.43 -6.31
CA ILE A 261 18.38 -3.62 -5.34
C ILE A 261 17.61 -4.88 -5.72
N GLN A 262 17.13 -4.96 -6.96
CA GLN A 262 16.38 -6.10 -7.43
C GLN A 262 17.21 -7.38 -7.44
N LYS A 263 18.42 -7.35 -8.04
CA LYS A 263 19.28 -8.54 -8.16
C LYS A 263 19.57 -9.15 -6.80
N LYS A 264 19.94 -8.32 -5.82
CA LYS A 264 20.26 -8.78 -4.47
C LYS A 264 19.03 -9.29 -3.72
N LEU A 265 17.85 -8.64 -3.89
CA LEU A 265 16.63 -9.07 -3.23
C LEU A 265 16.16 -10.46 -3.71
N PHE A 266 16.39 -10.82 -4.99
CA PHE A 266 16.09 -12.16 -5.51
C PHE A 266 17.09 -13.25 -5.09
N ASN A 267 18.26 -12.87 -4.58
CA ASN A 267 19.28 -13.80 -4.12
C ASN A 267 19.17 -14.14 -2.61
N ILE A 268 18.22 -13.54 -1.92
CA ILE A 268 17.89 -13.81 -0.51
C ILE A 268 16.79 -14.85 -0.41
#